data_7091582443bb080a48e3778853315dd4
#
_entry.id   7091582443bb080a48e3778853315dd4
#
_cell.length_a   1.000
_cell.length_b   1.000
_cell.length_c   1.000
_cell.angle_alpha   90.00
_cell.angle_beta   90.00
_cell.angle_gamma   90.00
#
_symmetry.space_group_name_H-M   'P 1'
#
loop_
_entity.id
_entity.type
_entity.pdbx_description
1 polymer ?
#
loop_
_entity_poly.entity_id
_entity_poly.type
_entity_poly.pdbx_seq_one_letter_code
_entity_poly.pdbx_strand_id
1 'polypeptide(L)'
;MRIRALFAALGWSLVPTGHATSAPQAHASVQAEQPSQETLNDAYRQSIADARAGRYIAASFGLLDRLHLKQSSQLSDPDVFDQWAQVMSCMTNVPTFNPAKDADFKVPPAQVADLRNATAVPALEEIVKRARRTRIVILDENHLDPRNRAFALEVARALHPLGYSVLAIEALKGAAEDDAERAKMQALVADGHARPSAGYYFDDPVFADFLRQSLALGYRPVSYETTRTNYASDPKVAQGQREKDQADALLRRAVTAYPKQKILIYVGEHHAAERPIAAEGGGVRMMADYLKETSGIDPLTIDQAGLSPLPMNRPDVDLYAIADKKAPRQSMVLMRRGQPLTVGLLAGSVDLQVVHPPLALVHGRPSWLHEMGRITSPVPRRLLPAKGSRLIQAFLAADGNDAIPVDQVLATADGPAPWLMLPHGPIRYAIQDRP
;
A
#
# COMPACT_ATOMS: atom_id res chain seq x y z
N MET A 1 28.67 10.12 2.38
CA MET A 1 27.97 9.13 3.21
C MET A 1 26.63 8.84 2.53
N ARG A 2 26.54 7.70 1.82
CA ARG A 2 25.39 7.40 0.97
C ARG A 2 24.32 6.71 1.83
N ILE A 3 23.30 7.43 2.22
CA ILE A 3 22.09 6.85 2.82
C ILE A 3 21.21 6.40 1.63
N ARG A 4 21.34 5.14 1.26
CA ARG A 4 20.33 4.50 0.43
C ARG A 4 19.13 4.22 1.32
N ALA A 5 18.01 4.88 1.08
CA ALA A 5 16.74 4.45 1.61
C ALA A 5 16.45 3.08 0.96
N LEU A 6 16.57 2.01 1.74
CA LEU A 6 16.21 0.65 1.33
C LEU A 6 14.68 0.52 1.32
N PHE A 7 14.03 1.07 0.33
CA PHE A 7 12.68 0.73 -0.08
C PHE A 7 12.74 0.38 -1.57
N ALA A 8 13.57 -0.61 -1.90
CA ALA A 8 13.54 -1.21 -3.22
C ALA A 8 12.59 -2.40 -3.18
N ALA A 9 11.46 -2.29 -3.85
CA ALA A 9 10.83 -3.47 -4.39
C ALA A 9 11.89 -4.23 -5.19
N LEU A 10 12.01 -5.55 -4.97
CA LEU A 10 12.97 -6.42 -5.63
C LEU A 10 12.79 -6.36 -7.15
N GLY A 11 13.45 -5.43 -7.81
CA GLY A 11 13.64 -5.39 -9.25
C GLY A 11 14.86 -6.23 -9.62
N TRP A 12 14.65 -7.43 -10.17
CA TRP A 12 15.70 -8.31 -10.65
C TRP A 12 16.09 -7.92 -12.07
N SER A 13 17.33 -7.50 -12.26
CA SER A 13 17.90 -7.30 -13.59
C SER A 13 18.59 -8.58 -14.05
N LEU A 14 18.06 -9.23 -15.07
CA LEU A 14 18.74 -10.25 -15.85
C LEU A 14 19.39 -9.63 -17.09
N VAL A 15 20.68 -9.89 -17.27
CA VAL A 15 21.44 -9.54 -18.47
C VAL A 15 21.11 -10.54 -19.58
N PRO A 16 20.68 -10.14 -20.78
CA PRO A 16 20.58 -11.04 -21.92
C PRO A 16 21.87 -11.03 -22.73
N THR A 17 22.47 -12.21 -22.92
CA THR A 17 23.41 -12.47 -24.01
C THR A 17 22.69 -13.08 -25.19
N GLY A 18 22.76 -12.45 -26.36
CA GLY A 18 22.27 -13.09 -27.59
C GLY A 18 22.28 -12.18 -28.81
N HIS A 19 23.20 -12.43 -29.72
CA HIS A 19 23.42 -11.74 -30.99
C HIS A 19 22.29 -12.00 -32.01
N ALA A 20 21.88 -10.96 -32.72
CA ALA A 20 21.47 -11.08 -34.14
C ALA A 20 21.58 -9.71 -34.84
N THR A 21 22.34 -9.71 -35.92
CA THR A 21 22.61 -8.61 -36.82
C THR A 21 21.48 -8.42 -37.83
N SER A 22 21.02 -7.19 -38.05
CA SER A 22 20.58 -6.70 -39.38
C SER A 22 20.63 -5.16 -39.37
N ALA A 23 21.17 -4.61 -40.45
CA ALA A 23 21.53 -3.22 -40.67
C ALA A 23 20.39 -2.34 -41.21
N PRO A 24 20.56 -1.03 -41.45
CA PRO A 24 19.73 0.02 -40.85
C PRO A 24 18.88 0.78 -41.87
N GLN A 25 17.76 1.30 -41.46
CA GLN A 25 17.15 2.49 -42.06
C GLN A 25 17.11 3.62 -41.04
N ALA A 26 17.85 4.66 -41.33
CA ALA A 26 17.98 5.84 -40.51
C ALA A 26 16.74 6.72 -40.64
N HIS A 27 15.89 6.71 -39.63
CA HIS A 27 15.10 7.88 -39.24
C HIS A 27 15.72 8.42 -37.97
N ALA A 28 16.37 9.57 -38.04
CA ALA A 28 16.91 10.29 -36.92
C ALA A 28 15.73 10.80 -36.04
N SER A 29 15.23 9.95 -35.18
CA SER A 29 14.47 10.38 -34.01
C SER A 29 15.51 10.99 -33.05
N VAL A 30 15.35 12.26 -32.73
CA VAL A 30 16.05 12.87 -31.58
C VAL A 30 15.60 12.06 -30.36
N GLN A 31 16.40 11.07 -29.96
CA GLN A 31 16.23 10.40 -28.68
C GLN A 31 16.47 11.48 -27.61
N ALA A 32 15.43 11.84 -26.87
CA ALA A 32 15.60 12.64 -25.68
C ALA A 32 16.60 11.89 -24.78
N GLU A 33 17.66 12.58 -24.41
CA GLU A 33 18.70 12.03 -23.53
C GLU A 33 18.04 11.57 -22.24
N GLN A 34 18.24 10.31 -21.86
CA GLN A 34 17.64 9.80 -20.62
C GLN A 34 18.26 10.52 -19.40
N PRO A 35 17.45 10.87 -18.39
CA PRO A 35 17.96 11.53 -17.20
C PRO A 35 19.08 10.69 -16.54
N SER A 36 20.10 11.36 -16.00
CA SER A 36 21.13 10.67 -15.24
C SER A 36 20.56 10.04 -13.96
N GLN A 37 21.21 9.00 -13.42
CA GLN A 37 20.79 8.37 -12.17
C GLN A 37 20.77 9.36 -10.99
N GLU A 38 21.66 10.36 -11.00
CA GLU A 38 21.67 11.42 -10.00
C GLU A 38 20.39 12.29 -10.10
N THR A 39 20.01 12.67 -11.33
CA THR A 39 18.80 13.43 -11.60
C THR A 39 17.55 12.65 -11.17
N LEU A 40 17.48 11.35 -11.46
CA LEU A 40 16.39 10.46 -11.03
C LEU A 40 16.29 10.39 -9.50
N ASN A 41 17.43 10.17 -8.82
CA ASN A 41 17.48 10.12 -7.36
C ASN A 41 17.07 11.44 -6.70
N ASP A 42 17.44 12.58 -7.29
CA ASP A 42 17.06 13.90 -6.77
C ASP A 42 15.57 14.17 -6.97
N ALA A 43 15.04 13.86 -8.14
CA ALA A 43 13.61 13.99 -8.42
C ALA A 43 12.77 13.11 -7.48
N TYR A 44 13.20 11.86 -7.25
CA TYR A 44 12.57 10.93 -6.32
C TYR A 44 12.56 11.48 -4.88
N ARG A 45 13.72 11.89 -4.34
CA ARG A 45 13.82 12.44 -2.99
C ARG A 45 12.98 13.70 -2.81
N GLN A 46 12.98 14.58 -3.81
CA GLN A 46 12.18 15.81 -3.76
C GLN A 46 10.68 15.52 -3.81
N SER A 47 10.25 14.54 -4.61
CA SER A 47 8.85 14.10 -4.64
C SER A 47 8.38 13.61 -3.27
N ILE A 48 9.18 12.77 -2.57
CA ILE A 48 8.87 12.33 -1.21
C ILE A 48 8.77 13.53 -0.25
N ALA A 49 9.71 14.47 -0.33
CA ALA A 49 9.70 15.66 0.53
C ALA A 49 8.48 16.54 0.27
N ASP A 50 8.08 16.70 -0.99
CA ASP A 50 6.90 17.46 -1.39
C ASP A 50 5.60 16.78 -0.91
N ALA A 51 5.47 15.46 -1.07
CA ALA A 51 4.31 14.70 -0.60
C ALA A 51 4.15 14.82 0.93
N ARG A 52 5.22 14.60 1.68
CA ARG A 52 5.23 14.77 3.16
C ARG A 52 4.92 16.18 3.64
N ALA A 53 5.20 17.17 2.80
CA ALA A 53 4.83 18.56 3.08
C ALA A 53 3.40 18.90 2.60
N GLY A 54 2.62 17.91 2.15
CA GLY A 54 1.27 18.09 1.63
C GLY A 54 1.21 18.76 0.25
N ARG A 55 2.33 18.89 -0.46
CA ARG A 55 2.43 19.52 -1.79
C ARG A 55 2.30 18.47 -2.90
N TYR A 56 1.12 17.86 -3.03
CA TYR A 56 0.89 16.73 -3.93
C TYR A 56 1.07 17.08 -5.42
N ILE A 57 0.71 18.30 -5.85
CA ILE A 57 0.95 18.76 -7.22
C ILE A 57 2.45 18.82 -7.52
N ALA A 58 3.26 19.33 -6.59
CA ALA A 58 4.72 19.38 -6.75
C ALA A 58 5.33 17.96 -6.67
N ALA A 59 4.79 17.08 -5.84
CA ALA A 59 5.25 15.71 -5.69
C ALA A 59 4.97 14.86 -6.94
N SER A 60 3.86 15.09 -7.65
CA SER A 60 3.47 14.31 -8.83
C SER A 60 3.89 15.00 -10.14
N PHE A 61 3.23 16.08 -10.50
CA PHE A 61 3.52 16.79 -11.75
C PHE A 61 4.90 17.47 -11.73
N GLY A 62 5.30 18.03 -10.58
CA GLY A 62 6.64 18.62 -10.43
C GLY A 62 7.77 17.59 -10.53
N LEU A 63 7.51 16.31 -10.23
CA LEU A 63 8.46 15.23 -10.51
C LEU A 63 8.69 15.08 -12.02
N LEU A 64 7.60 15.02 -12.81
CA LEU A 64 7.69 14.95 -14.27
C LEU A 64 8.40 16.18 -14.85
N ASP A 65 8.08 17.37 -14.37
CA ASP A 65 8.68 18.61 -14.82
C ASP A 65 10.20 18.67 -14.56
N ARG A 66 10.68 18.17 -13.39
CA ARG A 66 12.11 18.04 -13.06
C ARG A 66 12.85 17.08 -13.98
N LEU A 67 12.17 16.07 -14.48
CA LEU A 67 12.72 15.10 -15.43
C LEU A 67 12.50 15.51 -16.90
N HIS A 68 11.93 16.69 -17.15
CA HIS A 68 11.56 17.17 -18.49
C HIS A 68 10.62 16.23 -19.24
N LEU A 69 9.76 15.50 -18.51
CA LEU A 69 8.80 14.54 -19.06
C LEU A 69 7.41 15.17 -19.20
N LYS A 70 6.73 14.88 -20.30
CA LYS A 70 5.38 15.39 -20.55
C LYS A 70 4.28 14.51 -19.92
N GLN A 71 4.57 13.23 -19.76
CA GLN A 71 3.62 12.23 -19.27
C GLN A 71 4.33 11.10 -18.54
N SER A 72 3.63 10.45 -17.63
CA SER A 72 4.16 9.38 -16.78
C SER A 72 4.58 8.13 -17.54
N SER A 73 4.01 7.86 -18.72
CA SER A 73 4.42 6.75 -19.59
C SER A 73 5.88 6.84 -20.08
N GLN A 74 6.53 7.99 -19.86
CA GLN A 74 7.94 8.20 -20.15
C GLN A 74 8.86 7.88 -18.96
N LEU A 75 8.30 7.61 -17.78
CA LEU A 75 9.06 7.16 -16.60
C LEU A 75 9.53 5.74 -16.83
N SER A 76 10.84 5.56 -16.99
CA SER A 76 11.49 4.26 -17.21
C SER A 76 12.10 3.67 -15.94
N ASP A 77 12.40 4.50 -14.93
CA ASP A 77 12.92 4.06 -13.63
C ASP A 77 11.75 3.56 -12.77
N PRO A 78 11.77 2.30 -12.29
CA PRO A 78 10.66 1.72 -11.54
C PRO A 78 10.38 2.44 -10.21
N ASP A 79 11.43 2.83 -9.47
CA ASP A 79 11.27 3.47 -8.15
C ASP A 79 10.66 4.87 -8.30
N VAL A 80 11.07 5.61 -9.34
CA VAL A 80 10.52 6.92 -9.66
C VAL A 80 9.07 6.82 -10.14
N PHE A 81 8.76 5.79 -10.94
CA PHE A 81 7.39 5.53 -11.36
C PHE A 81 6.49 5.19 -10.16
N ASP A 82 6.93 4.28 -9.30
CA ASP A 82 6.15 3.85 -8.14
C ASP A 82 5.90 5.03 -7.18
N GLN A 83 6.88 5.90 -6.96
CA GLN A 83 6.70 7.14 -6.18
C GLN A 83 5.65 8.07 -6.82
N TRP A 84 5.72 8.27 -8.14
CA TRP A 84 4.73 9.06 -8.86
C TRP A 84 3.32 8.43 -8.77
N ALA A 85 3.23 7.12 -8.99
CA ALA A 85 1.97 6.37 -8.94
C ALA A 85 1.33 6.42 -7.55
N GLN A 86 2.14 6.33 -6.49
CA GLN A 86 1.68 6.45 -5.12
C GLN A 86 1.08 7.83 -4.84
N VAL A 87 1.76 8.91 -5.23
CA VAL A 87 1.22 10.26 -5.06
C VAL A 87 -0.07 10.44 -5.87
N MET A 88 -0.14 9.88 -7.08
CA MET A 88 -1.38 9.90 -7.88
C MET A 88 -2.51 9.13 -7.19
N SER A 89 -2.24 7.96 -6.61
CA SER A 89 -3.26 7.20 -5.87
C SER A 89 -3.78 7.96 -4.66
N CYS A 90 -2.92 8.70 -3.94
CA CYS A 90 -3.32 9.60 -2.85
C CYS A 90 -4.28 10.72 -3.32
N MET A 91 -4.11 11.23 -4.55
CA MET A 91 -4.95 12.31 -5.09
C MET A 91 -6.28 11.83 -5.68
N THR A 92 -6.32 10.59 -6.19
CA THR A 92 -7.47 10.08 -6.95
C THR A 92 -8.22 8.96 -6.23
N ASN A 93 -7.58 8.30 -5.27
CA ASN A 93 -8.00 7.04 -4.64
C ASN A 93 -8.15 5.89 -5.66
N VAL A 94 -7.47 6.00 -6.79
CA VAL A 94 -7.42 4.97 -7.84
C VAL A 94 -5.96 4.59 -8.06
N PRO A 95 -5.62 3.30 -7.95
CA PRO A 95 -4.25 2.84 -8.16
C PRO A 95 -3.82 3.07 -9.60
N THR A 96 -2.54 3.37 -9.77
CA THR A 96 -1.91 3.56 -11.07
C THR A 96 -0.83 2.51 -11.26
N PHE A 97 -0.81 1.92 -12.43
CA PHE A 97 -0.01 0.77 -12.75
C PHE A 97 1.04 1.04 -13.82
N ASN A 98 2.24 0.46 -13.69
CA ASN A 98 3.27 0.49 -14.73
C ASN A 98 3.05 -0.64 -15.75
N PRO A 99 2.58 -0.35 -16.98
CA PRO A 99 2.30 -1.38 -17.96
C PRO A 99 3.58 -2.03 -18.55
N ALA A 100 4.74 -1.40 -18.36
CA ALA A 100 6.02 -1.87 -18.90
C ALA A 100 6.70 -2.94 -18.03
N LYS A 101 6.14 -3.27 -16.86
CA LYS A 101 6.71 -4.27 -15.97
C LYS A 101 6.43 -5.68 -16.50
N ASP A 102 7.50 -6.44 -16.76
CA ASP A 102 7.41 -7.81 -17.27
C ASP A 102 6.81 -8.78 -16.23
N ALA A 103 6.40 -9.96 -16.71
CA ALA A 103 5.94 -11.04 -15.84
C ALA A 103 7.11 -11.64 -15.06
N ASP A 104 7.06 -11.55 -13.74
CA ASP A 104 8.12 -11.98 -12.84
C ASP A 104 7.93 -13.42 -12.34
N PHE A 105 6.74 -14.00 -12.52
CA PHE A 105 6.39 -15.28 -11.92
C PHE A 105 5.60 -16.18 -12.88
N LYS A 106 6.04 -17.46 -12.98
CA LYS A 106 5.35 -18.50 -13.76
C LYS A 106 4.32 -19.24 -12.89
N VAL A 107 3.04 -19.09 -13.23
CA VAL A 107 1.96 -19.74 -12.48
C VAL A 107 1.84 -21.21 -12.90
N PRO A 108 1.95 -22.18 -11.96
CA PRO A 108 1.72 -23.57 -12.27
C PRO A 108 0.32 -23.81 -12.84
N PRO A 109 0.15 -24.57 -13.96
CA PRO A 109 -1.16 -24.83 -14.55
C PRO A 109 -2.19 -25.42 -13.60
N ALA A 110 -1.75 -26.19 -12.59
CA ALA A 110 -2.61 -26.74 -11.55
C ALA A 110 -3.27 -25.64 -10.70
N GLN A 111 -2.54 -24.58 -10.35
CA GLN A 111 -3.10 -23.45 -9.62
C GLN A 111 -4.18 -22.72 -10.45
N VAL A 112 -3.95 -22.53 -11.73
CA VAL A 112 -4.94 -21.93 -12.65
C VAL A 112 -6.21 -22.79 -12.73
N ALA A 113 -6.04 -24.13 -12.82
CA ALA A 113 -7.16 -25.06 -12.83
C ALA A 113 -7.96 -25.04 -11.51
N ASP A 114 -7.25 -25.02 -10.37
CA ASP A 114 -7.91 -24.91 -9.05
C ASP A 114 -8.63 -23.56 -8.89
N LEU A 115 -8.04 -22.45 -9.34
CA LEU A 115 -8.65 -21.12 -9.31
C LEU A 115 -9.94 -21.07 -10.14
N ARG A 116 -9.95 -21.64 -11.35
CA ARG A 116 -11.15 -21.74 -12.19
C ARG A 116 -12.27 -22.52 -11.51
N ASN A 117 -11.95 -23.57 -10.78
CA ASN A 117 -12.86 -24.47 -10.09
C ASN A 117 -13.13 -24.07 -8.63
N ALA A 118 -12.61 -22.94 -8.16
CA ALA A 118 -12.83 -22.45 -6.81
C ALA A 118 -14.27 -21.97 -6.63
N THR A 119 -14.78 -22.14 -5.42
CA THR A 119 -15.96 -21.41 -4.90
C THR A 119 -15.47 -20.18 -4.13
N ALA A 120 -16.39 -19.33 -3.69
CA ALA A 120 -16.04 -18.12 -2.94
C ALA A 120 -16.95 -17.97 -1.72
N VAL A 121 -16.38 -17.44 -0.63
CA VAL A 121 -17.10 -17.09 0.60
C VAL A 121 -16.78 -15.63 0.97
N PRO A 122 -17.68 -14.90 1.68
CA PRO A 122 -17.41 -13.53 2.11
C PRO A 122 -16.11 -13.47 2.93
N ALA A 123 -15.19 -12.60 2.53
CA ALA A 123 -13.85 -12.52 3.14
C ALA A 123 -13.93 -12.17 4.63
N LEU A 124 -14.72 -11.17 4.98
CA LEU A 124 -14.82 -10.70 6.37
C LEU A 124 -15.36 -11.77 7.31
N GLU A 125 -16.35 -12.56 6.85
CA GLU A 125 -16.92 -13.67 7.65
C GLU A 125 -15.87 -14.76 7.90
N GLU A 126 -15.12 -15.15 6.87
CA GLU A 126 -14.10 -16.21 7.00
C GLU A 126 -12.92 -15.73 7.85
N ILE A 127 -12.51 -14.46 7.72
CA ILE A 127 -11.48 -13.83 8.57
C ILE A 127 -11.93 -13.84 10.04
N VAL A 128 -13.13 -13.34 10.34
CA VAL A 128 -13.69 -13.31 11.71
C VAL A 128 -13.78 -14.72 12.31
N LYS A 129 -14.24 -15.70 11.54
CA LYS A 129 -14.34 -17.10 11.96
C LYS A 129 -12.98 -17.68 12.37
N ARG A 130 -11.92 -17.42 11.60
CA ARG A 130 -10.56 -17.94 11.87
C ARG A 130 -9.86 -17.15 12.96
N ALA A 131 -10.01 -15.84 13.00
CA ALA A 131 -9.43 -14.95 13.99
C ALA A 131 -9.84 -15.27 15.45
N ARG A 132 -10.94 -16.00 15.66
CA ARG A 132 -11.34 -16.50 16.99
C ARG A 132 -10.29 -17.44 17.59
N ARG A 133 -9.50 -18.13 16.75
CA ARG A 133 -8.59 -19.20 17.16
C ARG A 133 -7.15 -18.74 17.40
N THR A 134 -6.83 -17.51 17.05
CA THR A 134 -5.48 -16.96 17.21
C THR A 134 -5.48 -15.62 17.93
N ARG A 135 -4.29 -15.21 18.41
CA ARG A 135 -4.05 -13.89 18.99
C ARG A 135 -3.49 -12.89 17.99
N ILE A 136 -3.01 -13.35 16.84
CA ILE A 136 -2.34 -12.51 15.83
C ILE A 136 -3.05 -12.69 14.49
N VAL A 137 -3.46 -11.58 13.90
CA VAL A 137 -3.88 -11.50 12.50
C VAL A 137 -2.88 -10.60 11.79
N ILE A 138 -2.37 -11.04 10.64
CA ILE A 138 -1.47 -10.27 9.77
C ILE A 138 -2.20 -10.05 8.46
N LEU A 139 -2.35 -8.80 8.06
CA LEU A 139 -2.99 -8.38 6.82
C LEU A 139 -2.01 -7.54 6.02
N ASP A 140 -1.72 -7.94 4.80
CA ASP A 140 -0.82 -7.19 3.93
C ASP A 140 -1.52 -6.14 3.06
N GLU A 141 -0.75 -5.29 2.37
CA GLU A 141 -1.25 -4.32 1.39
C GLU A 141 -0.32 -4.21 0.17
N ASN A 142 -0.88 -3.83 -0.96
CA ASN A 142 -0.15 -3.15 -2.02
C ASN A 142 -0.14 -1.65 -1.72
N HIS A 143 1.03 -1.06 -1.55
CA HIS A 143 1.18 0.36 -1.18
C HIS A 143 0.55 1.33 -2.19
N LEU A 144 0.34 0.89 -3.43
CA LEU A 144 -0.28 1.69 -4.49
C LEU A 144 -1.80 1.61 -4.49
N ASP A 145 -2.41 0.65 -3.74
CA ASP A 145 -3.85 0.43 -3.76
C ASP A 145 -4.53 0.86 -2.45
N PRO A 146 -5.15 2.07 -2.42
CA PRO A 146 -5.86 2.55 -1.23
C PRO A 146 -7.06 1.64 -0.82
N ARG A 147 -7.58 0.79 -1.72
CA ARG A 147 -8.64 -0.17 -1.39
C ARG A 147 -8.22 -1.13 -0.28
N ASN A 148 -6.94 -1.53 -0.26
CA ASN A 148 -6.40 -2.41 0.77
C ASN A 148 -6.54 -1.78 2.16
N ARG A 149 -6.32 -0.47 2.30
CA ARG A 149 -6.43 0.29 3.54
C ARG A 149 -7.87 0.45 4.00
N ALA A 150 -8.79 0.63 3.05
CA ALA A 150 -10.23 0.66 3.35
C ALA A 150 -10.71 -0.69 3.88
N PHE A 151 -10.30 -1.81 3.26
CA PHE A 151 -10.64 -3.14 3.73
C PHE A 151 -9.98 -3.46 5.08
N ALA A 152 -8.76 -2.99 5.34
CA ALA A 152 -8.11 -3.12 6.64
C ALA A 152 -8.94 -2.47 7.77
N LEU A 153 -9.62 -1.35 7.49
CA LEU A 153 -10.56 -0.74 8.44
C LEU A 153 -11.78 -1.62 8.70
N GLU A 154 -12.34 -2.25 7.66
CA GLU A 154 -13.45 -3.20 7.83
C GLU A 154 -13.02 -4.39 8.70
N VAL A 155 -11.83 -4.95 8.44
CA VAL A 155 -11.23 -6.01 9.25
C VAL A 155 -11.02 -5.55 10.70
N ALA A 156 -10.45 -4.37 10.92
CA ALA A 156 -10.23 -3.82 12.26
C ALA A 156 -11.56 -3.69 13.04
N ARG A 157 -12.61 -3.13 12.41
CA ARG A 157 -13.95 -3.03 13.00
C ARG A 157 -14.53 -4.39 13.38
N ALA A 158 -14.36 -5.39 12.52
CA ALA A 158 -14.91 -6.73 12.73
C ALA A 158 -14.13 -7.53 13.79
N LEU A 159 -12.83 -7.29 13.92
CA LEU A 159 -11.96 -7.97 14.89
C LEU A 159 -12.01 -7.34 16.28
N HIS A 160 -12.30 -6.05 16.41
CA HIS A 160 -12.32 -5.36 17.71
C HIS A 160 -13.23 -6.06 18.76
N PRO A 161 -14.49 -6.49 18.44
CA PRO A 161 -15.35 -7.23 19.36
C PRO A 161 -14.78 -8.61 19.78
N LEU A 162 -13.78 -9.13 19.06
CA LEU A 162 -13.08 -10.38 19.40
C LEU A 162 -11.87 -10.19 20.32
N GLY A 163 -11.65 -8.94 20.81
CA GLY A 163 -10.55 -8.57 21.71
C GLY A 163 -9.27 -8.14 21.00
N TYR A 164 -9.31 -7.93 19.69
CA TYR A 164 -8.21 -7.28 18.97
C TYR A 164 -8.20 -5.80 19.33
N SER A 165 -7.17 -5.35 20.03
CA SER A 165 -7.05 -3.98 20.55
C SER A 165 -5.66 -3.38 20.43
N VAL A 166 -4.73 -4.12 19.81
CA VAL A 166 -3.40 -3.62 19.42
C VAL A 166 -3.35 -3.63 17.91
N LEU A 167 -2.95 -2.50 17.32
CA LEU A 167 -2.75 -2.34 15.86
C LEU A 167 -1.28 -2.02 15.62
N ALA A 168 -0.53 -3.02 15.16
CA ALA A 168 0.86 -2.84 14.75
C ALA A 168 0.92 -2.51 13.26
N ILE A 169 1.57 -1.40 12.91
CA ILE A 169 1.65 -0.91 11.52
C ILE A 169 3.11 -0.70 11.13
N GLU A 170 3.53 -1.32 10.03
CA GLU A 170 4.87 -1.17 9.47
C GLU A 170 5.21 0.30 9.17
N ALA A 171 4.29 0.99 8.55
CA ALA A 171 4.46 2.37 8.13
C ALA A 171 4.64 3.38 9.28
N LEU A 172 4.26 3.03 10.52
CA LEU A 172 4.43 3.91 11.68
C LEU A 172 5.91 4.05 12.04
N LYS A 173 6.33 5.29 12.25
CA LYS A 173 7.58 5.63 12.92
C LYS A 173 7.35 5.70 14.42
N GLY A 174 8.40 5.42 15.19
CA GLY A 174 8.33 5.49 16.63
C GLY A 174 8.94 4.27 17.26
N ALA A 175 10.28 4.22 17.32
CA ALA A 175 10.96 3.22 18.12
C ALA A 175 10.70 3.49 19.60
N ALA A 176 10.12 2.51 20.31
CA ALA A 176 9.80 2.68 21.74
C ALA A 176 11.05 2.93 22.61
N GLU A 177 12.22 2.64 22.09
CA GLU A 177 13.53 2.82 22.71
C GLU A 177 14.04 4.28 22.62
N ASP A 178 13.47 5.11 21.72
CA ASP A 178 13.84 6.50 21.51
C ASP A 178 12.78 7.44 22.13
N ASP A 179 13.19 8.39 22.96
CA ASP A 179 12.28 9.32 23.66
C ASP A 179 11.50 10.21 22.69
N ALA A 180 12.15 10.70 21.64
CA ALA A 180 11.51 11.55 20.63
C ALA A 180 10.47 10.75 19.82
N GLU A 181 10.75 9.50 19.52
CA GLU A 181 9.83 8.63 18.81
C GLU A 181 8.64 8.20 19.70
N ARG A 182 8.87 7.98 21.02
CA ARG A 182 7.77 7.78 21.99
C ARG A 182 6.87 9.01 22.10
N ALA A 183 7.44 10.21 22.09
CA ALA A 183 6.66 11.44 22.12
C ALA A 183 5.76 11.58 20.88
N LYS A 184 6.24 11.20 19.67
CA LYS A 184 5.43 11.19 18.45
C LYS A 184 4.26 10.21 18.54
N MET A 185 4.47 9.02 19.11
CA MET A 185 3.40 8.04 19.31
C MET A 185 2.37 8.52 20.34
N GLN A 186 2.82 9.19 21.40
CA GLN A 186 1.93 9.80 22.39
C GLN A 186 1.10 10.94 21.76
N ALA A 187 1.71 11.79 20.94
CA ALA A 187 1.01 12.85 20.21
C ALA A 187 -0.02 12.27 19.23
N LEU A 188 0.33 11.23 18.49
CA LEU A 188 -0.61 10.52 17.59
C LEU A 188 -1.86 10.04 18.34
N VAL A 189 -1.68 9.43 19.52
CA VAL A 189 -2.80 8.93 20.34
C VAL A 189 -3.62 10.09 20.92
N ALA A 190 -2.96 11.17 21.36
CA ALA A 190 -3.63 12.34 21.93
C ALA A 190 -4.41 13.12 20.86
N ASP A 191 -3.87 13.27 19.67
CA ASP A 191 -4.51 13.96 18.54
C ASP A 191 -5.67 13.11 17.95
N GLY A 192 -5.59 11.78 18.07
CA GLY A 192 -6.56 10.84 17.50
C GLY A 192 -6.51 10.75 15.97
N HIS A 193 -5.47 11.32 15.34
CA HIS A 193 -5.27 11.26 13.89
C HIS A 193 -3.79 11.33 13.51
N ALA A 194 -3.46 10.79 12.33
CA ALA A 194 -2.10 10.84 11.81
C ALA A 194 -1.74 12.25 11.30
N ARG A 195 -0.46 12.59 11.45
CA ARG A 195 0.21 13.71 10.75
C ARG A 195 1.20 13.12 9.75
N PRO A 196 1.66 13.84 8.72
CA PRO A 196 2.66 13.33 7.78
C PRO A 196 3.95 12.83 8.45
N SER A 197 4.27 13.37 9.64
CA SER A 197 5.42 12.93 10.43
C SER A 197 5.23 11.59 11.16
N ALA A 198 4.01 11.04 11.22
CA ALA A 198 3.71 9.80 11.94
C ALA A 198 4.40 8.58 11.33
N GLY A 199 4.70 8.63 10.03
CA GLY A 199 5.35 7.51 9.38
C GLY A 199 5.50 7.65 7.87
N TYR A 200 5.54 6.50 7.20
CA TYR A 200 5.52 6.40 5.75
C TYR A 200 4.07 6.26 5.27
N TYR A 201 3.77 6.69 4.04
CA TYR A 201 2.46 6.54 3.39
C TYR A 201 1.27 7.22 4.09
N PHE A 202 1.46 7.94 5.22
CA PHE A 202 0.36 8.65 5.90
C PHE A 202 -0.05 9.94 5.20
N ASP A 203 0.64 10.35 4.15
CA ASP A 203 0.18 11.32 3.18
C ASP A 203 -1.01 10.82 2.33
N ASP A 204 -1.33 9.52 2.37
CA ASP A 204 -2.58 9.00 1.81
C ASP A 204 -3.79 9.27 2.72
N PRO A 205 -4.84 9.98 2.22
CA PRO A 205 -6.07 10.24 2.96
C PRO A 205 -6.80 8.99 3.46
N VAL A 206 -6.69 7.88 2.74
CA VAL A 206 -7.34 6.61 3.12
C VAL A 206 -6.59 5.94 4.26
N PHE A 207 -5.25 5.95 4.21
CA PHE A 207 -4.44 5.38 5.28
C PHE A 207 -4.56 6.18 6.59
N ALA A 208 -4.50 7.51 6.47
CA ALA A 208 -4.68 8.40 7.62
C ALA A 208 -6.05 8.19 8.29
N ASP A 209 -7.10 7.97 7.50
CA ASP A 209 -8.46 7.71 8.00
C ASP A 209 -8.60 6.29 8.58
N PHE A 210 -7.95 5.28 8.00
CA PHE A 210 -7.86 3.94 8.61
C PHE A 210 -7.29 4.02 10.03
N LEU A 211 -6.17 4.72 10.20
CA LEU A 211 -5.57 4.88 11.52
C LEU A 211 -6.47 5.70 12.45
N ARG A 212 -7.03 6.84 12.00
CA ARG A 212 -7.96 7.66 12.78
C ARG A 212 -9.13 6.84 13.34
N GLN A 213 -9.80 6.08 12.48
CA GLN A 213 -10.95 5.30 12.88
C GLN A 213 -10.57 4.12 13.77
N SER A 214 -9.40 3.52 13.57
CA SER A 214 -8.87 2.48 14.46
C SER A 214 -8.56 3.02 15.87
N LEU A 215 -7.98 4.22 15.98
CA LEU A 215 -7.78 4.90 17.25
C LEU A 215 -9.12 5.20 17.95
N ALA A 216 -10.12 5.67 17.21
CA ALA A 216 -11.46 5.94 17.74
C ALA A 216 -12.18 4.67 18.22
N LEU A 217 -11.89 3.51 17.63
CA LEU A 217 -12.36 2.20 18.13
C LEU A 217 -11.65 1.74 19.40
N GLY A 218 -10.53 2.37 19.79
CA GLY A 218 -9.75 2.00 20.96
C GLY A 218 -8.54 1.13 20.69
N TYR A 219 -8.13 0.95 19.43
CA TYR A 219 -6.87 0.30 19.12
C TYR A 219 -5.67 1.11 19.63
N ARG A 220 -4.69 0.40 20.17
CA ARG A 220 -3.38 0.94 20.56
C ARG A 220 -2.41 0.80 19.39
N PRO A 221 -1.89 1.89 18.82
CA PRO A 221 -0.95 1.81 17.75
C PRO A 221 0.43 1.36 18.24
N VAL A 222 1.09 0.51 17.46
CA VAL A 222 2.46 0.04 17.70
C VAL A 222 3.26 0.16 16.41
N SER A 223 4.41 0.84 16.49
CA SER A 223 5.41 0.83 15.44
C SER A 223 6.37 -0.34 15.63
N TYR A 224 6.75 -0.99 14.54
CA TYR A 224 7.70 -2.09 14.61
C TYR A 224 8.77 -2.07 13.52
N GLU A 225 8.71 -1.11 12.59
CA GLU A 225 9.77 -0.93 11.60
C GLU A 225 11.11 -0.68 12.30
N THR A 226 12.15 -1.22 11.70
CA THR A 226 13.50 -1.12 12.22
C THR A 226 14.12 0.25 11.94
N THR A 227 14.91 0.75 12.90
CA THR A 227 15.74 1.94 12.72
C THR A 227 17.17 1.62 12.28
N ARG A 228 17.49 0.33 12.11
CA ARG A 228 18.81 -0.13 11.68
C ARG A 228 19.10 0.34 10.27
N THR A 229 20.31 0.82 10.01
CA THR A 229 20.78 1.33 8.70
C THR A 229 21.97 0.56 8.14
N ASN A 230 22.61 -0.30 8.94
CA ASN A 230 23.83 -1.04 8.60
C ASN A 230 23.50 -2.51 8.26
N TYR A 231 22.68 -2.73 7.26
CA TYR A 231 22.41 -4.06 6.73
C TYR A 231 23.57 -4.56 5.85
N ALA A 232 23.57 -5.86 5.57
CA ALA A 232 24.51 -6.47 4.64
C ALA A 232 24.43 -5.78 3.26
N SER A 233 25.52 -5.87 2.49
CA SER A 233 25.55 -5.34 1.12
C SER A 233 24.79 -6.23 0.12
N ASP A 234 24.68 -7.51 0.40
CA ASP A 234 23.84 -8.43 -0.36
C ASP A 234 22.36 -8.14 -0.10
N PRO A 235 21.54 -7.83 -1.12
CA PRO A 235 20.14 -7.44 -0.94
C PRO A 235 19.27 -8.51 -0.28
N LYS A 236 19.49 -9.80 -0.57
CA LYS A 236 18.74 -10.90 0.04
C LYS A 236 19.05 -11.05 1.53
N VAL A 237 20.34 -10.98 1.87
CA VAL A 237 20.77 -11.02 3.26
C VAL A 237 20.25 -9.80 4.02
N ALA A 238 20.33 -8.62 3.42
CA ALA A 238 19.79 -7.38 3.98
C ALA A 238 18.29 -7.48 4.23
N GLN A 239 17.54 -8.01 3.28
CA GLN A 239 16.10 -8.23 3.43
C GLN A 239 15.81 -9.20 4.58
N GLY A 240 16.45 -10.36 4.62
CA GLY A 240 16.27 -11.33 5.71
C GLY A 240 16.61 -10.77 7.09
N GLN A 241 17.62 -9.89 7.17
CA GLN A 241 17.96 -9.19 8.42
C GLN A 241 16.85 -8.20 8.83
N ARG A 242 16.29 -7.44 7.89
CA ARG A 242 15.17 -6.52 8.14
C ARG A 242 13.92 -7.28 8.61
N GLU A 243 13.57 -8.35 7.93
CA GLU A 243 12.41 -9.20 8.29
C GLU A 243 12.54 -9.71 9.75
N LYS A 244 13.73 -10.18 10.10
CA LYS A 244 14.00 -10.64 11.46
C LYS A 244 13.92 -9.50 12.49
N ASP A 245 14.49 -8.34 12.18
CA ASP A 245 14.46 -7.18 13.06
C ASP A 245 13.01 -6.69 13.30
N GLN A 246 12.15 -6.72 12.27
CA GLN A 246 10.71 -6.42 12.38
C GLN A 246 10.00 -7.45 13.29
N ALA A 247 10.24 -8.75 13.08
CA ALA A 247 9.65 -9.80 13.91
C ALA A 247 10.07 -9.67 15.39
N ASP A 248 11.35 -9.40 15.66
CA ASP A 248 11.87 -9.18 16.99
C ASP A 248 11.25 -7.92 17.65
N ALA A 249 11.02 -6.86 16.88
CA ALA A 249 10.33 -5.66 17.34
C ALA A 249 8.86 -5.94 17.68
N LEU A 250 8.14 -6.67 16.83
CA LEU A 250 6.78 -7.12 17.07
C LEU A 250 6.68 -7.98 18.34
N LEU A 251 7.61 -8.93 18.50
CA LEU A 251 7.64 -9.77 19.69
C LEU A 251 7.77 -8.94 20.95
N ARG A 252 8.69 -7.99 20.99
CA ARG A 252 8.91 -7.13 22.18
C ARG A 252 7.78 -6.12 22.37
N ARG A 253 7.43 -5.34 21.34
CA ARG A 253 6.59 -4.13 21.44
C ARG A 253 5.10 -4.43 21.37
N ALA A 254 4.70 -5.58 20.82
CA ALA A 254 3.31 -5.97 20.70
C ALA A 254 2.99 -7.24 21.50
N VAL A 255 3.63 -8.37 21.17
CA VAL A 255 3.26 -9.68 21.76
C VAL A 255 3.55 -9.75 23.26
N THR A 256 4.75 -9.34 23.68
CA THR A 256 5.20 -9.36 25.07
C THR A 256 4.63 -8.18 25.87
N ALA A 257 4.58 -6.99 25.25
CA ALA A 257 4.07 -5.79 25.93
C ALA A 257 2.55 -5.88 26.22
N TYR A 258 1.81 -6.63 25.40
CA TYR A 258 0.36 -6.78 25.51
C TYR A 258 -0.07 -8.26 25.60
N PRO A 259 0.32 -9.00 26.65
CA PRO A 259 0.19 -10.47 26.67
C PRO A 259 -1.27 -10.97 26.70
N LYS A 260 -2.22 -10.13 27.09
CA LYS A 260 -3.65 -10.48 27.17
C LYS A 260 -4.47 -9.99 25.98
N GLN A 261 -3.94 -9.07 25.17
CA GLN A 261 -4.62 -8.49 24.03
C GLN A 261 -4.37 -9.33 22.76
N LYS A 262 -5.30 -9.21 21.80
CA LYS A 262 -5.11 -9.70 20.45
C LYS A 262 -4.58 -8.58 19.56
N ILE A 263 -3.78 -8.95 18.57
CA ILE A 263 -2.98 -8.03 17.76
C ILE A 263 -3.38 -8.16 16.29
N LEU A 264 -3.76 -7.04 15.68
CA LEU A 264 -3.84 -6.88 14.23
C LEU A 264 -2.53 -6.24 13.75
N ILE A 265 -1.82 -6.92 12.86
CA ILE A 265 -0.61 -6.43 12.20
C ILE A 265 -0.97 -6.03 10.78
N TYR A 266 -0.62 -4.81 10.38
CA TYR A 266 -0.78 -4.31 9.03
C TYR A 266 0.59 -4.04 8.42
N VAL A 267 0.85 -4.63 7.24
CA VAL A 267 2.18 -4.72 6.68
C VAL A 267 2.13 -4.61 5.15
N GLY A 268 3.24 -4.24 4.53
CA GLY A 268 3.41 -4.32 3.08
C GLY A 268 3.46 -5.77 2.57
N GLU A 269 3.47 -5.88 1.27
CA GLU A 269 3.42 -7.15 0.55
C GLU A 269 4.50 -8.13 0.97
N HIS A 270 4.20 -9.41 0.87
CA HIS A 270 5.06 -10.55 1.14
C HIS A 270 5.48 -10.74 2.61
N HIS A 271 5.54 -9.70 3.44
CA HIS A 271 5.91 -9.81 4.86
C HIS A 271 4.97 -10.75 5.65
N ALA A 272 3.74 -10.95 5.14
CA ALA A 272 2.76 -11.87 5.70
C ALA A 272 3.06 -13.37 5.43
N ALA A 273 4.05 -13.70 4.61
CA ALA A 273 4.36 -15.07 4.26
C ALA A 273 4.97 -15.85 5.44
N GLU A 274 4.38 -17.00 5.75
CA GLU A 274 4.81 -17.91 6.83
C GLU A 274 5.83 -18.96 6.38
N ARG A 275 6.27 -18.90 5.15
CA ARG A 275 7.29 -19.77 4.55
C ARG A 275 8.18 -18.92 3.66
N PRO A 276 9.43 -19.36 3.45
CA PRO A 276 10.31 -18.68 2.51
C PRO A 276 9.66 -18.55 1.14
N ILE A 277 9.64 -17.34 0.60
CA ILE A 277 9.16 -17.10 -0.75
C ILE A 277 10.22 -17.59 -1.72
N ALA A 278 9.81 -18.43 -2.69
CA ALA A 278 10.70 -18.97 -3.69
C ALA A 278 11.29 -17.84 -4.55
N ALA A 279 12.62 -17.72 -4.51
CA ALA A 279 13.40 -16.85 -5.37
C ALA A 279 14.56 -17.64 -5.95
N GLU A 280 15.08 -17.25 -7.12
CA GLU A 280 16.29 -17.85 -7.67
C GLU A 280 17.45 -17.75 -6.65
N GLY A 281 18.07 -18.90 -6.33
CA GLY A 281 19.17 -19.00 -5.37
C GLY A 281 18.78 -19.11 -3.89
N GLY A 282 17.55 -19.52 -3.58
CA GLY A 282 17.05 -19.77 -2.22
C GLY A 282 16.01 -18.79 -1.76
N GLY A 283 15.03 -19.25 -1.00
CA GLY A 283 13.93 -18.42 -0.51
C GLY A 283 14.36 -17.44 0.60
N VAL A 284 13.74 -16.28 0.63
CA VAL A 284 13.88 -15.30 1.74
C VAL A 284 12.79 -15.56 2.77
N ARG A 285 13.19 -15.71 4.04
CA ARG A 285 12.25 -15.81 5.16
C ARG A 285 11.68 -14.41 5.45
N MET A 286 10.36 -14.35 5.63
CA MET A 286 9.63 -13.11 5.86
C MET A 286 9.29 -12.92 7.34
N MET A 287 8.83 -11.73 7.68
CA MET A 287 8.54 -11.32 9.06
C MET A 287 7.56 -12.26 9.77
N ALA A 288 6.49 -12.70 9.10
CA ALA A 288 5.50 -13.60 9.68
C ALA A 288 6.09 -14.97 10.04
N ASP A 289 6.99 -15.53 9.23
CA ASP A 289 7.70 -16.78 9.49
C ASP A 289 8.59 -16.66 10.74
N TYR A 290 9.38 -15.59 10.87
CA TYR A 290 10.17 -15.33 12.08
C TYR A 290 9.30 -15.10 13.31
N LEU A 291 8.21 -14.33 13.19
CA LEU A 291 7.31 -14.04 14.30
C LEU A 291 6.62 -15.31 14.81
N LYS A 292 6.15 -16.18 13.91
CA LYS A 292 5.57 -17.48 14.25
C LYS A 292 6.54 -18.33 15.04
N GLU A 293 7.78 -18.48 14.55
CA GLU A 293 8.82 -19.24 15.22
C GLU A 293 9.15 -18.69 16.61
N THR A 294 9.38 -17.37 16.71
CA THR A 294 9.86 -16.76 17.96
C THR A 294 8.77 -16.57 19.03
N SER A 295 7.53 -16.34 18.62
CA SER A 295 6.40 -16.17 19.54
C SER A 295 5.73 -17.50 19.92
N GLY A 296 5.89 -18.56 19.13
CA GLY A 296 5.15 -19.82 19.25
C GLY A 296 3.65 -19.68 18.97
N ILE A 297 3.22 -18.54 18.40
CA ILE A 297 1.81 -18.26 18.06
C ILE A 297 1.66 -18.43 16.55
N ASP A 298 0.73 -19.28 16.13
CA ASP A 298 0.33 -19.42 14.73
C ASP A 298 -0.57 -18.23 14.36
N PRO A 299 -0.09 -17.26 13.53
CA PRO A 299 -0.91 -16.12 13.12
C PRO A 299 -1.96 -16.56 12.10
N LEU A 300 -3.00 -15.77 11.90
CA LEU A 300 -3.83 -15.82 10.69
C LEU A 300 -3.25 -14.82 9.69
N THR A 301 -2.67 -15.32 8.61
CA THR A 301 -2.05 -14.51 7.57
C THR A 301 -2.96 -14.33 6.37
N ILE A 302 -3.10 -13.10 5.90
CA ILE A 302 -4.06 -12.68 4.88
C ILE A 302 -3.36 -11.83 3.84
N ASP A 303 -3.33 -12.31 2.61
CA ASP A 303 -2.87 -11.58 1.43
C ASP A 303 -4.08 -10.96 0.72
N GLN A 304 -4.02 -9.66 0.48
CA GLN A 304 -4.99 -8.94 -0.35
C GLN A 304 -4.35 -8.23 -1.56
N ALA A 305 -3.04 -8.39 -1.74
CA ALA A 305 -2.26 -7.77 -2.81
C ALA A 305 -2.05 -8.72 -4.00
N GLY A 306 -1.87 -10.00 -3.77
CA GLY A 306 -1.51 -10.98 -4.81
C GLY A 306 -2.63 -11.28 -5.82
N LEU A 307 -3.91 -11.19 -5.41
CA LEU A 307 -5.08 -11.28 -6.30
C LEU A 307 -5.73 -9.91 -6.50
N SER A 308 -4.98 -8.99 -7.05
CA SER A 308 -5.33 -7.61 -7.34
C SER A 308 -5.20 -7.34 -8.85
N PRO A 309 -5.89 -6.33 -9.42
CA PRO A 309 -5.66 -5.91 -10.80
C PRO A 309 -4.22 -5.40 -11.01
N LEU A 310 -3.50 -5.12 -9.94
CA LEU A 310 -2.14 -4.60 -9.91
C LEU A 310 -1.26 -5.41 -8.95
N PRO A 311 -1.05 -6.71 -9.19
CA PRO A 311 -0.17 -7.48 -8.32
C PRO A 311 1.27 -6.96 -8.44
N MET A 312 2.01 -6.89 -7.31
CA MET A 312 3.40 -6.45 -7.32
C MET A 312 4.29 -7.38 -8.16
N ASN A 313 4.13 -8.69 -7.98
CA ASN A 313 4.77 -9.69 -8.82
C ASN A 313 3.78 -10.11 -9.89
N ARG A 314 3.98 -9.63 -11.10
CA ARG A 314 3.09 -9.93 -12.22
C ARG A 314 3.25 -11.38 -12.66
N PRO A 315 2.23 -12.21 -12.49
CA PRO A 315 2.25 -13.56 -13.03
C PRO A 315 2.07 -13.55 -14.55
N ASP A 316 2.58 -14.59 -15.22
CA ASP A 316 2.40 -14.80 -16.66
C ASP A 316 0.94 -15.10 -17.04
N VAL A 317 0.09 -15.40 -16.07
CA VAL A 317 -1.35 -15.56 -16.21
C VAL A 317 -2.06 -14.53 -15.35
N ASP A 318 -3.00 -13.80 -15.91
CA ASP A 318 -3.83 -12.87 -15.16
C ASP A 318 -4.77 -13.64 -14.21
N LEU A 319 -4.27 -13.86 -12.98
CA LEU A 319 -5.01 -14.54 -11.93
C LEU A 319 -6.21 -13.72 -11.45
N TYR A 320 -6.08 -12.38 -11.43
CA TYR A 320 -7.18 -11.52 -11.03
C TYR A 320 -8.35 -11.61 -12.01
N ALA A 321 -8.13 -11.58 -13.31
CA ALA A 321 -9.19 -11.71 -14.31
C ALA A 321 -9.96 -13.06 -14.25
N ILE A 322 -9.38 -14.07 -13.59
CA ILE A 322 -10.09 -15.33 -13.32
C ILE A 322 -10.86 -15.24 -11.99
N ALA A 323 -10.26 -14.59 -10.99
CA ALA A 323 -10.79 -14.53 -9.63
C ALA A 323 -11.92 -13.49 -9.44
N ASP A 324 -11.85 -12.34 -10.11
CA ASP A 324 -12.80 -11.23 -9.99
C ASP A 324 -14.25 -11.63 -10.30
N LYS A 325 -14.44 -12.57 -11.22
CA LYS A 325 -15.74 -13.16 -11.57
C LYS A 325 -16.44 -13.83 -10.38
N LYS A 326 -15.67 -14.17 -9.33
CA LYS A 326 -16.15 -14.80 -8.10
C LYS A 326 -16.34 -13.78 -6.95
N ALA A 327 -15.92 -12.53 -7.16
CA ALA A 327 -16.04 -11.43 -6.21
C ALA A 327 -16.73 -10.18 -6.83
N PRO A 328 -17.93 -10.30 -7.42
CA PRO A 328 -18.50 -9.23 -8.24
C PRO A 328 -18.99 -8.02 -7.44
N ARG A 329 -19.21 -8.13 -6.14
CA ARG A 329 -19.83 -7.08 -5.33
C ARG A 329 -19.18 -6.82 -3.98
N GLN A 330 -18.47 -7.78 -3.42
CA GLN A 330 -17.80 -7.68 -2.12
C GLN A 330 -16.52 -8.49 -2.11
N SER A 331 -15.64 -8.21 -1.16
CA SER A 331 -14.39 -8.95 -0.98
C SER A 331 -14.65 -10.41 -0.61
N MET A 332 -14.01 -11.34 -1.29
CA MET A 332 -14.22 -12.78 -1.15
C MET A 332 -12.90 -13.50 -0.87
N VAL A 333 -12.97 -14.59 -0.15
CA VAL A 333 -11.92 -15.62 -0.05
C VAL A 333 -12.29 -16.78 -0.95
N LEU A 334 -11.33 -17.26 -1.72
CA LEU A 334 -11.53 -18.40 -2.61
C LEU A 334 -11.34 -19.71 -1.84
N MET A 335 -12.19 -20.67 -2.15
CA MET A 335 -12.22 -21.98 -1.49
C MET A 335 -12.10 -23.10 -2.52
N ARG A 336 -11.33 -24.12 -2.20
CA ARG A 336 -11.22 -25.33 -3.00
C ARG A 336 -11.36 -26.55 -2.10
N ARG A 337 -12.32 -27.43 -2.39
CA ARG A 337 -12.62 -28.64 -1.58
C ARG A 337 -12.81 -28.31 -0.07
N GLY A 338 -13.48 -27.20 0.23
CA GLY A 338 -13.75 -26.77 1.61
C GLY A 338 -12.58 -26.15 2.36
N GLN A 339 -11.42 -25.96 1.70
CA GLN A 339 -10.26 -25.27 2.26
C GLN A 339 -9.99 -23.97 1.52
N PRO A 340 -9.40 -22.94 2.16
CA PRO A 340 -8.92 -21.75 1.46
C PRO A 340 -7.97 -22.13 0.32
N LEU A 341 -8.12 -21.43 -0.79
CA LEU A 341 -7.23 -21.56 -1.93
C LEU A 341 -6.34 -20.33 -1.98
N THR A 342 -5.03 -20.55 -2.03
CA THR A 342 -4.01 -19.54 -2.29
C THR A 342 -3.29 -19.88 -3.58
N VAL A 343 -3.04 -18.88 -4.44
CA VAL A 343 -2.41 -19.03 -5.75
C VAL A 343 -1.35 -17.96 -5.97
N GLY A 344 -0.58 -18.07 -7.03
CA GLY A 344 0.48 -17.11 -7.35
C GLY A 344 1.72 -17.31 -6.48
N LEU A 345 2.47 -16.23 -6.24
CA LEU A 345 3.74 -16.27 -5.52
C LEU A 345 3.58 -16.73 -4.08
N LEU A 346 2.49 -16.33 -3.40
CA LEU A 346 2.22 -16.67 -2.00
C LEU A 346 1.42 -17.97 -1.81
N ALA A 347 1.28 -18.79 -2.86
CA ALA A 347 0.58 -20.07 -2.77
C ALA A 347 1.14 -20.96 -1.65
N GLY A 348 0.30 -21.27 -0.65
CA GLY A 348 0.67 -22.09 0.52
C GLY A 348 1.58 -21.39 1.53
N SER A 349 1.86 -20.10 1.36
CA SER A 349 2.67 -19.30 2.29
C SER A 349 1.85 -18.36 3.16
N VAL A 350 0.55 -18.20 2.85
CA VAL A 350 -0.44 -17.46 3.64
C VAL A 350 -1.69 -18.32 3.83
N ASP A 351 -2.49 -18.02 4.85
CA ASP A 351 -3.72 -18.76 5.15
C ASP A 351 -4.88 -18.40 4.23
N LEU A 352 -5.02 -17.14 3.91
CA LEU A 352 -6.11 -16.59 3.09
C LEU A 352 -5.56 -15.66 2.02
N GLN A 353 -6.22 -15.69 0.86
CA GLN A 353 -6.11 -14.64 -0.15
C GLN A 353 -7.48 -14.00 -0.38
N VAL A 354 -7.52 -12.68 -0.34
CA VAL A 354 -8.73 -11.88 -0.57
C VAL A 354 -8.73 -11.38 -2.00
N VAL A 355 -9.88 -11.56 -2.66
CA VAL A 355 -10.16 -10.95 -3.97
C VAL A 355 -11.13 -9.80 -3.74
N HIS A 356 -10.71 -8.60 -4.08
CA HIS A 356 -11.58 -7.44 -4.06
C HIS A 356 -12.44 -7.36 -5.33
N PRO A 357 -13.67 -6.81 -5.24
CA PRO A 357 -14.50 -6.61 -6.43
C PRO A 357 -13.85 -5.60 -7.38
N PRO A 358 -14.19 -5.67 -8.67
CA PRO A 358 -13.76 -4.67 -9.65
C PRO A 358 -14.10 -3.25 -9.19
N LEU A 359 -13.27 -2.28 -9.58
CA LEU A 359 -13.47 -0.89 -9.24
C LEU A 359 -14.82 -0.39 -9.78
N ALA A 360 -15.71 -0.01 -8.89
CA ALA A 360 -16.94 0.67 -9.22
C ALA A 360 -16.86 2.14 -8.81
N LEU A 361 -17.40 3.04 -9.63
CA LEU A 361 -17.36 4.49 -9.39
C LEU A 361 -18.75 5.05 -9.13
N VAL A 362 -18.85 5.94 -8.15
CA VAL A 362 -20.02 6.78 -7.88
C VAL A 362 -19.60 8.24 -8.01
N HIS A 363 -20.19 8.98 -8.95
CA HIS A 363 -19.77 10.33 -9.29
C HIS A 363 -18.26 10.48 -9.57
N GLY A 364 -17.66 9.46 -10.24
CA GLY A 364 -16.24 9.43 -10.55
C GLY A 364 -15.32 9.10 -9.37
N ARG A 365 -15.88 8.71 -8.22
CA ARG A 365 -15.12 8.32 -7.01
C ARG A 365 -15.29 6.83 -6.72
N PRO A 366 -14.28 6.13 -6.21
CA PRO A 366 -14.39 4.74 -5.81
C PRO A 366 -15.54 4.50 -4.84
N SER A 367 -16.43 3.57 -5.16
CA SER A 367 -17.62 3.30 -4.35
C SER A 367 -17.29 2.72 -2.97
N TRP A 368 -16.16 2.02 -2.83
CA TRP A 368 -15.72 1.46 -1.56
C TRP A 368 -15.40 2.52 -0.49
N LEU A 369 -15.24 3.79 -0.86
CA LEU A 369 -15.10 4.89 0.12
C LEU A 369 -16.35 5.03 1.02
N HIS A 370 -17.52 4.56 0.58
CA HIS A 370 -18.72 4.48 1.43
C HIS A 370 -18.55 3.49 2.59
N GLU A 371 -17.79 2.42 2.42
CA GLU A 371 -17.49 1.43 3.45
C GLU A 371 -16.70 2.04 4.61
N MET A 372 -15.95 3.11 4.35
CA MET A 372 -15.29 3.92 5.37
C MET A 372 -16.22 4.92 6.09
N GLY A 373 -17.52 4.95 5.76
CA GLY A 373 -18.48 5.91 6.33
C GLY A 373 -18.46 7.27 5.67
N ARG A 374 -17.94 7.38 4.44
CA ARG A 374 -17.89 8.65 3.69
C ARG A 374 -19.12 8.81 2.79
N ILE A 375 -19.54 10.04 2.59
CA ILE A 375 -20.66 10.41 1.73
C ILE A 375 -20.19 11.26 0.56
N THR A 376 -20.82 11.11 -0.60
CA THR A 376 -20.53 11.94 -1.77
C THR A 376 -20.95 13.39 -1.54
N SER A 377 -20.10 14.33 -1.89
CA SER A 377 -20.33 15.76 -1.78
C SER A 377 -19.80 16.47 -3.04
N PRO A 378 -20.62 17.29 -3.74
CA PRO A 378 -20.10 18.04 -4.89
C PRO A 378 -19.08 19.07 -4.43
N VAL A 379 -18.01 19.25 -5.22
CA VAL A 379 -17.04 20.31 -4.96
C VAL A 379 -17.71 21.67 -5.08
N PRO A 380 -17.54 22.58 -4.10
CA PRO A 380 -18.08 23.93 -4.19
C PRO A 380 -17.56 24.68 -5.43
N ARG A 381 -18.45 25.28 -6.22
CA ARG A 381 -18.11 25.94 -7.49
C ARG A 381 -16.98 26.95 -7.39
N ARG A 382 -16.88 27.71 -6.27
CA ARG A 382 -15.81 28.68 -6.00
C ARG A 382 -14.40 28.08 -5.94
N LEU A 383 -14.29 26.75 -5.76
CA LEU A 383 -13.00 26.05 -5.70
C LEU A 383 -12.56 25.51 -7.05
N LEU A 384 -13.43 25.49 -8.06
CA LEU A 384 -13.08 24.99 -9.39
C LEU A 384 -12.05 25.89 -10.07
N PRO A 385 -11.09 25.33 -10.84
CA PRO A 385 -10.11 26.14 -11.55
C PRO A 385 -10.75 26.87 -12.73
N ALA A 386 -10.32 28.12 -12.98
CA ALA A 386 -10.70 28.86 -14.19
C ALA A 386 -9.83 28.48 -15.40
N LYS A 387 -8.63 27.94 -15.18
CA LYS A 387 -7.69 27.43 -16.19
C LYS A 387 -6.82 26.34 -15.57
N GLY A 388 -6.26 25.47 -16.41
CA GLY A 388 -5.33 24.40 -15.98
C GLY A 388 -5.99 23.37 -15.06
N SER A 389 -5.22 22.87 -14.10
CA SER A 389 -5.66 21.87 -13.14
C SER A 389 -5.48 22.36 -11.70
N ARG A 390 -6.34 21.90 -10.81
CA ARG A 390 -6.34 22.26 -9.39
C ARG A 390 -6.62 21.05 -8.54
N LEU A 391 -5.75 20.75 -7.57
CA LEU A 391 -6.06 19.81 -6.51
C LEU A 391 -6.89 20.53 -5.44
N ILE A 392 -8.05 19.98 -5.14
CA ILE A 392 -8.96 20.46 -4.10
C ILE A 392 -8.89 19.46 -2.96
N GLN A 393 -8.49 19.94 -1.79
CA GLN A 393 -8.28 19.17 -0.59
C GLN A 393 -9.32 19.50 0.46
N ALA A 394 -9.88 18.48 1.10
CA ALA A 394 -10.83 18.61 2.19
C ALA A 394 -10.20 18.11 3.50
N PHE A 395 -10.36 18.88 4.57
CA PHE A 395 -9.87 18.56 5.90
C PHE A 395 -11.02 18.67 6.90
N LEU A 396 -10.99 17.87 7.96
CA LEU A 396 -11.85 18.17 9.11
C LEU A 396 -11.42 19.52 9.71
N ALA A 397 -12.38 20.36 10.00
CA ALA A 397 -12.09 21.72 10.52
C ALA A 397 -11.44 21.67 11.93
N ALA A 398 -11.67 20.60 12.66
CA ALA A 398 -11.08 20.37 13.99
C ALA A 398 -9.60 19.98 13.94
N ASP A 399 -9.11 19.48 12.81
CA ASP A 399 -7.71 19.07 12.66
C ASP A 399 -6.82 20.31 12.47
N GLY A 400 -5.59 20.24 12.97
CA GLY A 400 -4.59 21.30 12.83
C GLY A 400 -4.19 21.59 11.37
N ASN A 401 -3.34 22.59 11.19
CA ASN A 401 -2.89 23.00 9.84
C ASN A 401 -1.95 22.01 9.17
N ASP A 402 -1.33 21.13 9.92
CA ASP A 402 -0.46 20.03 9.48
C ASP A 402 -1.19 18.68 9.34
N ALA A 403 -2.53 18.72 9.34
CA ALA A 403 -3.34 17.53 9.13
C ALA A 403 -3.22 17.00 7.69
N ILE A 404 -3.46 15.72 7.55
CA ILE A 404 -3.63 15.07 6.26
C ILE A 404 -5.07 15.31 5.78
N PRO A 405 -5.31 15.62 4.47
CA PRO A 405 -6.66 15.76 3.99
C PRO A 405 -7.48 14.47 4.22
N VAL A 406 -8.75 14.60 4.54
CA VAL A 406 -9.64 13.43 4.64
C VAL A 406 -10.07 12.94 3.26
N ASP A 407 -10.08 13.82 2.27
CA ASP A 407 -10.22 13.48 0.85
C ASP A 407 -9.66 14.59 -0.02
N GLN A 408 -9.31 14.24 -1.26
CA GLN A 408 -8.84 15.21 -2.24
C GLN A 408 -9.18 14.77 -3.66
N VAL A 409 -9.27 15.72 -4.57
CA VAL A 409 -9.62 15.44 -5.96
C VAL A 409 -8.99 16.46 -6.90
N LEU A 410 -8.50 15.98 -8.04
CA LEU A 410 -7.98 16.81 -9.12
C LEU A 410 -9.15 17.30 -10.00
N ALA A 411 -9.28 18.60 -10.17
CA ALA A 411 -10.22 19.27 -11.08
C ALA A 411 -9.47 19.87 -12.26
N THR A 412 -10.07 19.85 -13.45
CA THR A 412 -9.57 20.56 -14.64
C THR A 412 -10.61 21.59 -15.08
N ALA A 413 -10.16 22.70 -15.65
CA ALA A 413 -11.06 23.78 -16.09
C ALA A 413 -12.09 23.33 -17.12
N ASP A 414 -11.69 22.42 -18.03
CA ASP A 414 -12.55 21.91 -19.10
C ASP A 414 -13.24 20.57 -18.74
N GLY A 415 -13.02 20.09 -17.51
CA GLY A 415 -13.57 18.83 -17.04
C GLY A 415 -14.92 18.99 -16.32
N PRO A 416 -15.63 17.88 -16.05
CA PRO A 416 -16.81 17.89 -15.21
C PRO A 416 -16.42 18.30 -13.79
N ALA A 417 -17.33 19.00 -13.07
CA ALA A 417 -17.15 19.31 -11.67
C ALA A 417 -17.00 18.02 -10.86
N PRO A 418 -15.87 17.80 -10.17
CA PRO A 418 -15.65 16.55 -9.44
C PRO A 418 -16.43 16.51 -8.13
N TRP A 419 -16.46 15.32 -7.54
CA TRP A 419 -17.06 15.05 -6.23
C TRP A 419 -15.98 14.63 -5.22
N LEU A 420 -16.21 14.98 -3.97
CA LEU A 420 -15.44 14.50 -2.82
C LEU A 420 -16.22 13.42 -2.09
N MET A 421 -15.51 12.60 -1.33
CA MET A 421 -16.05 11.59 -0.43
C MET A 421 -15.70 11.99 1.01
N LEU A 422 -16.63 12.60 1.71
CA LEU A 422 -16.37 13.28 2.98
C LEU A 422 -16.92 12.51 4.18
N PRO A 423 -16.19 12.45 5.30
CA PRO A 423 -16.74 12.02 6.57
C PRO A 423 -17.74 13.04 7.11
N HIS A 424 -18.49 12.67 8.14
CA HIS A 424 -19.34 13.62 8.85
C HIS A 424 -18.49 14.66 9.59
N GLY A 425 -18.97 15.92 9.60
CA GLY A 425 -18.37 17.02 10.34
C GLY A 425 -18.11 18.27 9.51
N PRO A 426 -17.71 19.38 10.14
CA PRO A 426 -17.33 20.61 9.46
C PRO A 426 -16.05 20.40 8.64
N ILE A 427 -16.07 20.88 7.39
CA ILE A 427 -14.96 20.73 6.43
C ILE A 427 -14.34 22.11 6.12
N ARG A 428 -13.01 22.20 6.20
CA ARG A 428 -12.22 23.29 5.59
C ARG A 428 -11.60 22.79 4.29
N TYR A 429 -11.37 23.70 3.35
CA TYR A 429 -10.79 23.38 2.06
C TYR A 429 -9.46 24.09 1.87
N ALA A 430 -8.54 23.44 1.15
CA ALA A 430 -7.34 24.03 0.59
C ALA A 430 -7.23 23.67 -0.89
N ILE A 431 -6.40 24.40 -1.62
CA ILE A 431 -6.20 24.19 -3.06
C ILE A 431 -4.72 24.25 -3.40
N GLN A 432 -4.33 23.49 -4.43
CA GLN A 432 -3.01 23.57 -5.06
C GLN A 432 -3.23 23.68 -6.57
N ASP A 433 -2.77 24.78 -7.17
CA ASP A 433 -2.88 25.00 -8.62
C ASP A 433 -1.69 24.37 -9.36
N ARG A 434 -1.98 23.75 -10.49
CA ARG A 434 -1.01 23.49 -11.54
C ARG A 434 -1.22 24.54 -12.62
N PRO A 435 -0.18 25.36 -12.91
CA PRO A 435 -0.27 26.41 -13.93
C PRO A 435 -0.68 25.93 -15.31
#